data_cf65dfc1e90e9ea22eedf96189f57fa8
#
_entry.id   cf65dfc1e90e9ea22eedf96189f57fa8
#
_cell.length_a   1.000
_cell.length_b   1.000
_cell.length_c   1.000
_cell.angle_alpha   90.00
_cell.angle_beta   90.00
_cell.angle_gamma   90.00
#
_symmetry.space_group_name_H-M   'P 1'
#
loop_
_entity.id
_entity.type
_entity.pdbx_description
1 polymer ?
#
loop_
_entity_poly.entity_id
_entity_poly.type
_entity_poly.pdbx_seq_one_letter_code
_entity_poly.pdbx_strand_id
1 'polypeptide(L)'
;MGIRAFLDKIEHHFEKGGKYEKWYALYEAADTFLYRPGSVTKTTAHVRDGLDLKRMMITVWLCTFPAMFYGMWNTGYQANLIYAANPDLLQAQGDWQFALTAMLAGFDPNSLWDNFIQGAAYFLPIYAVTFIVGGFWEVLFASIRKHEVNEGFFVTSVLFALILPPSIPLWQVALGISFGVVIGKEVFGGTGKNFLNPALTGRAFLFFAYPAQMSGDAVWTAVDGFAGATTLSLGFAGGIDNVVQNGITWMDAFVGTIHGSIGETSTLAIFIGGAVLLLTKIASWRIVSGVMLGMIGLSYLFNLIGSDTNAMFAMPWYWHMVAGGFAFGMIFMATDPVSASMTNTGKWVFGILIGVMVVLIRVVNPAFPEGMMLAILFANLCAPLIDHFVVQANVKRRLARNV
;
A
#
# COMPACT_ATOMS: atom_id res chain seq x y z
N MET A 1 8.63 34.93 -14.30
CA MET A 1 9.78 34.26 -13.68
C MET A 1 9.48 32.77 -13.64
N GLY A 2 10.34 31.92 -14.21
CA GLY A 2 10.10 30.48 -14.17
C GLY A 2 10.32 29.94 -12.74
N ILE A 3 9.71 28.80 -12.40
CA ILE A 3 9.82 28.16 -11.06
C ILE A 3 11.29 27.94 -10.67
N ARG A 4 12.14 27.51 -11.61
CA ARG A 4 13.58 27.35 -11.38
C ARG A 4 14.25 28.63 -10.93
N ALA A 5 14.03 29.73 -11.66
CA ALA A 5 14.62 31.02 -11.30
C ALA A 5 14.13 31.56 -9.96
N PHE A 6 12.94 31.17 -9.52
CA PHE A 6 12.44 31.50 -8.18
C PHE A 6 13.18 30.67 -7.11
N LEU A 7 13.33 29.36 -7.33
CA LEU A 7 14.04 28.47 -6.41
C LEU A 7 15.50 28.90 -6.27
N ASP A 8 16.20 29.15 -7.37
CA ASP A 8 17.60 29.63 -7.36
C ASP A 8 17.76 30.96 -6.60
N LYS A 9 16.74 31.84 -6.67
CA LYS A 9 16.74 33.13 -5.97
C LYS A 9 16.65 32.99 -4.45
N ILE A 10 15.92 31.98 -3.96
CA ILE A 10 15.72 31.78 -2.52
C ILE A 10 16.74 30.82 -1.89
N GLU A 11 17.50 30.07 -2.70
CA GLU A 11 18.46 29.04 -2.28
C GLU A 11 19.42 29.54 -1.22
N HIS A 12 20.03 30.71 -1.41
CA HIS A 12 21.00 31.30 -0.50
C HIS A 12 20.47 31.57 0.92
N HIS A 13 19.15 31.68 1.10
CA HIS A 13 18.54 31.84 2.42
C HIS A 13 18.52 30.53 3.22
N PHE A 14 18.58 29.39 2.53
CA PHE A 14 18.51 28.04 3.11
C PHE A 14 19.88 27.36 3.21
N GLU A 15 20.90 27.86 2.49
CA GLU A 15 22.28 27.38 2.60
C GLU A 15 22.91 27.62 3.97
N LYS A 16 24.09 27.03 4.21
CA LYS A 16 24.85 27.19 5.46
C LYS A 16 25.16 28.67 5.72
N GLY A 17 24.72 29.16 6.89
CA GLY A 17 24.81 30.58 7.28
C GLY A 17 23.62 31.44 6.85
N GLY A 18 22.65 30.88 6.09
CA GLY A 18 21.43 31.57 5.73
C GLY A 18 20.40 31.63 6.86
N LYS A 19 19.45 32.58 6.76
CA LYS A 19 18.42 32.83 7.78
C LYS A 19 17.56 31.59 8.08
N TYR A 20 17.39 30.70 7.10
CA TYR A 20 16.53 29.50 7.14
C TYR A 20 17.33 28.20 6.99
N GLU A 21 18.59 28.16 7.39
CA GLU A 21 19.47 26.97 7.30
C GLU A 21 18.81 25.70 7.90
N LYS A 22 18.04 25.85 9.00
CA LYS A 22 17.33 24.74 9.64
C LYS A 22 16.27 24.07 8.74
N TRP A 23 15.80 24.80 7.74
CA TRP A 23 14.77 24.37 6.80
C TRP A 23 15.34 23.96 5.43
N TYR A 24 16.69 23.82 5.35
CA TYR A 24 17.34 23.39 4.12
C TYR A 24 16.77 22.09 3.57
N ALA A 25 16.48 21.11 4.44
CA ALA A 25 15.88 19.83 4.05
C ALA A 25 14.53 19.99 3.33
N LEU A 26 13.70 20.97 3.73
CA LEU A 26 12.42 21.25 3.07
C LEU A 26 12.61 21.95 1.71
N TYR A 27 13.56 22.91 1.64
CA TYR A 27 13.91 23.56 0.38
C TYR A 27 14.44 22.54 -0.63
N GLU A 28 15.40 21.70 -0.23
CA GLU A 28 16.01 20.67 -1.06
C GLU A 28 14.96 19.67 -1.55
N ALA A 29 14.05 19.23 -0.70
CA ALA A 29 12.96 18.35 -1.09
C ALA A 29 12.05 18.96 -2.17
N ALA A 30 11.75 20.28 -2.08
CA ALA A 30 10.94 20.98 -3.09
C ALA A 30 11.71 21.18 -4.40
N ASP A 31 13.00 21.52 -4.34
CA ASP A 31 13.85 21.69 -5.52
C ASP A 31 14.04 20.36 -6.26
N THR A 32 14.38 19.30 -5.55
CA THR A 32 14.66 17.98 -6.15
C THR A 32 13.41 17.22 -6.57
N PHE A 33 12.24 17.56 -6.03
CA PHE A 33 10.96 17.07 -6.54
C PHE A 33 10.67 17.58 -7.97
N LEU A 34 10.99 18.85 -8.22
CA LEU A 34 10.74 19.49 -9.52
C LEU A 34 11.91 19.35 -10.49
N TYR A 35 13.15 19.31 -9.97
CA TYR A 35 14.38 19.36 -10.76
C TYR A 35 15.41 18.35 -10.26
N ARG A 36 16.35 17.99 -11.14
CA ARG A 36 17.48 17.12 -10.74
C ARG A 36 18.46 17.88 -9.85
N PRO A 37 19.04 17.22 -8.83
CA PRO A 37 20.15 17.80 -8.07
C PRO A 37 21.28 18.21 -9.00
N GLY A 38 21.79 19.42 -8.84
CA GLY A 38 22.96 19.93 -9.60
C GLY A 38 24.30 19.33 -9.15
N SER A 39 24.31 18.43 -8.15
CA SER A 39 25.51 17.82 -7.61
C SER A 39 26.27 17.01 -8.64
N VAL A 40 27.55 17.30 -8.82
CA VAL A 40 28.49 16.57 -9.66
C VAL A 40 29.50 15.82 -8.80
N THR A 41 30.02 14.69 -9.30
CA THR A 41 31.11 13.95 -8.63
C THR A 41 32.38 14.81 -8.61
N LYS A 42 32.93 15.02 -7.40
CA LYS A 42 34.15 15.81 -7.18
C LYS A 42 35.45 14.95 -7.16
N THR A 43 35.31 13.63 -7.34
CA THR A 43 36.41 12.65 -7.32
C THR A 43 36.71 12.10 -8.71
N THR A 44 37.82 11.38 -8.86
CA THR A 44 38.25 10.78 -10.14
C THR A 44 37.31 9.68 -10.65
N ALA A 45 36.47 9.09 -9.80
CA ALA A 45 35.51 8.10 -10.20
C ALA A 45 34.18 8.76 -10.65
N HIS A 46 33.85 8.64 -11.94
CA HIS A 46 32.65 9.22 -12.55
C HIS A 46 31.59 8.16 -12.91
N VAL A 47 31.45 7.10 -12.11
CA VAL A 47 30.42 6.10 -12.29
C VAL A 47 29.14 6.56 -11.61
N ARG A 48 28.08 6.73 -12.37
CA ARG A 48 26.74 7.06 -11.88
C ARG A 48 25.77 5.93 -12.21
N ASP A 49 24.93 5.55 -11.26
CA ASP A 49 23.81 4.67 -11.55
C ASP A 49 22.80 5.41 -12.45
N GLY A 50 22.30 4.76 -13.47
CA GLY A 50 21.30 5.30 -14.39
C GLY A 50 19.91 5.43 -13.76
N LEU A 51 19.67 4.70 -12.67
CA LEU A 51 18.43 4.67 -11.92
C LEU A 51 18.70 5.15 -10.49
N ASP A 52 18.43 6.43 -10.20
CA ASP A 52 18.53 6.96 -8.87
C ASP A 52 17.28 6.59 -8.01
N LEU A 53 17.43 6.63 -6.68
CA LEU A 53 16.37 6.28 -5.74
C LEU A 53 15.12 7.15 -5.93
N LYS A 54 15.29 8.44 -6.24
CA LYS A 54 14.20 9.40 -6.47
C LYS A 54 13.30 8.96 -7.63
N ARG A 55 13.91 8.60 -8.79
CA ARG A 55 13.16 8.10 -9.95
C ARG A 55 12.47 6.78 -9.67
N MET A 56 13.14 5.88 -8.93
CA MET A 56 12.55 4.61 -8.54
C MET A 56 11.28 4.86 -7.73
N MET A 57 11.34 5.69 -6.69
CA MET A 57 10.20 5.97 -5.82
C MET A 57 9.07 6.71 -6.55
N ILE A 58 9.37 7.71 -7.38
CA ILE A 58 8.35 8.39 -8.20
C ILE A 58 7.68 7.42 -9.18
N THR A 59 8.43 6.50 -9.78
CA THR A 59 7.84 5.49 -10.67
C THR A 59 6.89 4.57 -9.91
N VAL A 60 7.24 4.11 -8.71
CA VAL A 60 6.34 3.31 -7.88
C VAL A 60 5.08 4.11 -7.55
N TRP A 61 5.21 5.37 -7.14
CA TRP A 61 4.09 6.26 -6.85
C TRP A 61 3.15 6.42 -8.05
N LEU A 62 3.67 6.69 -9.25
CA LEU A 62 2.88 6.78 -10.48
C LEU A 62 2.18 5.46 -10.83
N CYS A 63 2.83 4.33 -10.58
CA CYS A 63 2.25 3.01 -10.83
C CYS A 63 1.07 2.65 -9.91
N THR A 64 0.89 3.37 -8.79
CA THR A 64 -0.31 3.23 -7.95
C THR A 64 -1.53 3.97 -8.51
N PHE A 65 -1.36 4.90 -9.45
CA PHE A 65 -2.45 5.75 -9.96
C PHE A 65 -3.61 4.98 -10.57
N PRO A 66 -3.42 3.93 -11.39
CA PRO A 66 -4.55 3.15 -11.90
C PRO A 66 -5.42 2.60 -10.78
N ALA A 67 -4.81 2.03 -9.73
CA ALA A 67 -5.54 1.51 -8.57
C ALA A 67 -6.17 2.65 -7.75
N MET A 68 -5.50 3.78 -7.60
CA MET A 68 -5.99 4.95 -6.87
C MET A 68 -7.22 5.57 -7.55
N PHE A 69 -7.16 5.85 -8.85
CA PHE A 69 -8.28 6.46 -9.58
C PHE A 69 -9.48 5.51 -9.68
N TYR A 70 -9.21 4.24 -9.95
CA TYR A 70 -10.27 3.23 -9.95
C TYR A 70 -10.90 3.08 -8.57
N GLY A 71 -10.09 3.04 -7.51
CA GLY A 71 -10.58 2.93 -6.14
C GLY A 71 -11.45 4.11 -5.70
N MET A 72 -11.08 5.35 -6.07
CA MET A 72 -11.93 6.52 -5.84
C MET A 72 -13.27 6.38 -6.58
N TRP A 73 -13.24 6.02 -7.86
CA TRP A 73 -14.47 5.79 -8.62
C TRP A 73 -15.33 4.68 -8.01
N ASN A 74 -14.74 3.55 -7.64
CA ASN A 74 -15.47 2.41 -7.07
C ASN A 74 -16.09 2.74 -5.70
N THR A 75 -15.38 3.47 -4.82
CA THR A 75 -15.92 3.91 -3.53
C THR A 75 -17.20 4.74 -3.71
N GLY A 76 -17.19 5.68 -4.64
CA GLY A 76 -18.38 6.46 -4.96
C GLY A 76 -19.46 5.65 -5.65
N TYR A 77 -19.10 4.75 -6.57
CA TYR A 77 -20.04 3.87 -7.25
C TYR A 77 -20.81 2.99 -6.27
N GLN A 78 -20.13 2.35 -5.32
CA GLN A 78 -20.78 1.52 -4.29
C GLN A 78 -21.70 2.35 -3.39
N ALA A 79 -21.28 3.55 -2.98
CA ALA A 79 -22.11 4.46 -2.19
C ALA A 79 -23.37 4.90 -2.98
N ASN A 80 -23.19 5.31 -4.24
CA ASN A 80 -24.30 5.81 -5.08
C ASN A 80 -25.29 4.70 -5.45
N LEU A 81 -24.84 3.44 -5.59
CA LEU A 81 -25.75 2.29 -5.74
C LEU A 81 -26.69 2.14 -4.55
N ILE A 82 -26.16 2.31 -3.33
CA ILE A 82 -26.97 2.23 -2.09
C ILE A 82 -27.94 3.39 -2.01
N TYR A 83 -27.53 4.61 -2.34
CA TYR A 83 -28.40 5.79 -2.39
C TYR A 83 -29.51 5.65 -3.43
N ALA A 84 -29.22 5.07 -4.60
CA ALA A 84 -30.23 4.81 -5.62
C ALA A 84 -31.26 3.77 -5.18
N ALA A 85 -30.82 2.74 -4.41
CA ALA A 85 -31.70 1.74 -3.83
C ALA A 85 -32.53 2.27 -2.64
N ASN A 86 -32.00 3.23 -1.87
CA ASN A 86 -32.60 3.74 -0.66
C ASN A 86 -32.53 5.28 -0.62
N PRO A 87 -33.43 6.00 -1.34
CA PRO A 87 -33.41 7.48 -1.44
C PRO A 87 -33.56 8.21 -0.09
N ASP A 88 -34.17 7.57 0.91
CA ASP A 88 -34.33 8.15 2.25
C ASP A 88 -32.98 8.37 2.96
N LEU A 89 -31.95 7.57 2.62
CA LEU A 89 -30.61 7.73 3.16
C LEU A 89 -29.96 9.03 2.69
N LEU A 90 -30.30 9.54 1.51
CA LEU A 90 -29.79 10.84 1.02
C LEU A 90 -30.23 12.01 1.94
N GLN A 91 -31.43 11.92 2.53
CA GLN A 91 -31.94 12.97 3.40
C GLN A 91 -31.38 12.86 4.84
N ALA A 92 -30.93 11.69 5.24
CA ALA A 92 -30.38 11.43 6.57
C ALA A 92 -28.88 11.75 6.70
N GLN A 93 -28.16 11.95 5.58
CA GLN A 93 -26.72 12.19 5.58
C GLN A 93 -26.40 13.63 6.02
N GLY A 94 -25.54 13.74 7.03
CA GLY A 94 -25.10 15.03 7.57
C GLY A 94 -23.58 15.27 7.46
N ASP A 95 -22.84 14.35 6.84
CA ASP A 95 -21.39 14.42 6.75
C ASP A 95 -20.92 15.52 5.80
N TRP A 96 -19.80 16.14 6.12
CA TRP A 96 -19.23 17.20 5.30
C TRP A 96 -18.78 16.69 3.91
N GLN A 97 -18.36 15.43 3.79
CA GLN A 97 -18.03 14.79 2.51
C GLN A 97 -19.25 14.72 1.60
N PHE A 98 -20.40 14.35 2.17
CA PHE A 98 -21.67 14.35 1.46
C PHE A 98 -22.06 15.75 0.99
N ALA A 99 -21.96 16.77 1.86
CA ALA A 99 -22.23 18.15 1.49
C ALA A 99 -21.29 18.65 0.37
N LEU A 100 -20.02 18.29 0.41
CA LEU A 100 -19.04 18.60 -0.63
C LEU A 100 -19.40 17.94 -1.98
N THR A 101 -19.79 16.67 -1.95
CA THR A 101 -20.22 15.95 -3.16
C THR A 101 -21.49 16.57 -3.74
N ALA A 102 -22.50 16.86 -2.92
CA ALA A 102 -23.75 17.50 -3.37
C ALA A 102 -23.53 18.89 -4.00
N MET A 103 -22.46 19.59 -3.61
CA MET A 103 -22.07 20.89 -4.18
C MET A 103 -21.36 20.76 -5.54
N LEU A 104 -20.55 19.71 -5.74
CA LEU A 104 -19.65 19.56 -6.91
C LEU A 104 -20.19 18.59 -7.97
N ALA A 105 -21.07 17.68 -7.58
CA ALA A 105 -21.57 16.59 -8.39
C ALA A 105 -22.98 16.18 -7.94
N GLY A 106 -23.46 15.04 -8.40
CA GLY A 106 -24.69 14.38 -7.93
C GLY A 106 -24.38 13.04 -7.28
N PHE A 107 -25.43 12.19 -7.19
CA PHE A 107 -25.36 10.85 -6.61
C PHE A 107 -25.90 9.78 -7.57
N ASP A 108 -25.72 9.98 -8.89
CA ASP A 108 -26.11 9.01 -9.92
C ASP A 108 -25.04 7.93 -10.08
N PRO A 109 -25.33 6.65 -9.80
CA PRO A 109 -24.38 5.56 -9.96
C PRO A 109 -23.93 5.35 -11.42
N ASN A 110 -24.71 5.82 -12.42
CA ASN A 110 -24.33 5.73 -13.82
C ASN A 110 -23.41 6.86 -14.29
N SER A 111 -23.25 7.92 -13.49
CA SER A 111 -22.37 9.04 -13.79
C SER A 111 -20.94 8.75 -13.31
N LEU A 112 -19.97 8.71 -14.25
CA LEU A 112 -18.55 8.57 -13.90
C LEU A 112 -18.06 9.72 -13.02
N TRP A 113 -18.55 10.94 -13.28
CA TRP A 113 -18.16 12.14 -12.54
C TRP A 113 -18.66 12.10 -11.11
N ASP A 114 -19.93 11.76 -10.89
CA ASP A 114 -20.54 11.73 -9.57
C ASP A 114 -19.83 10.67 -8.68
N ASN A 115 -19.62 9.47 -9.24
CA ASN A 115 -18.90 8.40 -8.56
C ASN A 115 -17.47 8.82 -8.20
N PHE A 116 -16.75 9.46 -9.15
CA PHE A 116 -15.37 9.87 -8.90
C PHE A 116 -15.27 10.95 -7.83
N ILE A 117 -16.13 11.99 -7.86
CA ILE A 117 -16.14 13.08 -6.87
C ILE A 117 -16.52 12.55 -5.50
N GLN A 118 -17.52 11.67 -5.41
CA GLN A 118 -17.92 11.04 -4.14
C GLN A 118 -16.74 10.28 -3.52
N GLY A 119 -16.07 9.41 -4.27
CA GLY A 119 -14.91 8.67 -3.73
C GLY A 119 -13.70 9.57 -3.45
N ALA A 120 -13.48 10.61 -4.24
CA ALA A 120 -12.42 11.59 -4.00
C ALA A 120 -12.66 12.38 -2.70
N ALA A 121 -13.93 12.70 -2.36
CA ALA A 121 -14.28 13.38 -1.12
C ALA A 121 -13.90 12.56 0.13
N TYR A 122 -13.82 11.25 0.03
CA TYR A 122 -13.31 10.37 1.10
C TYR A 122 -11.81 10.15 1.03
N PHE A 123 -11.26 9.88 -0.15
CA PHE A 123 -9.84 9.56 -0.30
C PHE A 123 -8.90 10.75 -0.09
N LEU A 124 -9.21 11.91 -0.68
CA LEU A 124 -8.31 13.06 -0.65
C LEU A 124 -8.02 13.58 0.77
N PRO A 125 -8.97 13.66 1.70
CA PRO A 125 -8.69 14.03 3.09
C PRO A 125 -7.78 13.02 3.80
N ILE A 126 -8.01 11.71 3.59
CA ILE A 126 -7.15 10.64 4.14
C ILE A 126 -5.72 10.82 3.62
N TYR A 127 -5.55 11.01 2.32
CA TYR A 127 -4.25 11.21 1.71
C TYR A 127 -3.58 12.51 2.17
N ALA A 128 -4.35 13.60 2.27
CA ALA A 128 -3.85 14.89 2.74
C ALA A 128 -3.34 14.81 4.19
N VAL A 129 -4.11 14.22 5.11
CA VAL A 129 -3.68 14.02 6.49
C VAL A 129 -2.45 13.11 6.56
N THR A 130 -2.45 12.02 5.81
CA THR A 130 -1.29 11.12 5.72
C THR A 130 -0.04 11.85 5.26
N PHE A 131 -0.16 12.67 4.22
CA PHE A 131 0.96 13.39 3.63
C PHE A 131 1.46 14.52 4.56
N ILE A 132 0.57 15.29 5.16
CA ILE A 132 0.93 16.41 6.05
C ILE A 132 1.57 15.89 7.34
N VAL A 133 0.92 14.95 8.02
CA VAL A 133 1.39 14.44 9.32
C VAL A 133 2.65 13.59 9.16
N GLY A 134 2.67 12.68 8.18
CA GLY A 134 3.85 11.87 7.92
C GLY A 134 5.01 12.71 7.41
N GLY A 135 4.76 13.68 6.52
CA GLY A 135 5.75 14.64 6.03
C GLY A 135 6.33 15.53 7.14
N PHE A 136 5.50 15.93 8.11
CA PHE A 136 5.98 16.65 9.30
C PHE A 136 7.03 15.81 10.07
N TRP A 137 6.79 14.54 10.31
CA TRP A 137 7.75 13.65 10.97
C TRP A 137 9.03 13.47 10.13
N GLU A 138 8.92 13.28 8.81
CA GLU A 138 10.08 13.18 7.92
C GLU A 138 10.97 14.42 7.99
N VAL A 139 10.38 15.61 7.85
CA VAL A 139 11.11 16.88 7.91
C VAL A 139 11.72 17.10 9.29
N LEU A 140 11.01 16.77 10.37
CA LEU A 140 11.49 16.89 11.73
C LEU A 140 12.76 16.04 11.95
N PHE A 141 12.70 14.75 11.61
CA PHE A 141 13.84 13.84 11.78
C PHE A 141 15.00 14.18 10.82
N ALA A 142 14.70 14.57 9.57
CA ALA A 142 15.72 15.04 8.63
C ALA A 142 16.46 16.27 9.17
N SER A 143 15.73 17.24 9.72
CA SER A 143 16.31 18.47 10.30
C SER A 143 17.18 18.18 11.54
N ILE A 144 16.72 17.30 12.45
CA ILE A 144 17.47 16.91 13.65
C ILE A 144 18.75 16.15 13.29
N ARG A 145 18.67 15.23 12.33
CA ARG A 145 19.79 14.37 11.92
C ARG A 145 20.68 15.00 10.85
N LYS A 146 20.28 16.15 10.30
CA LYS A 146 21.02 16.90 9.26
C LYS A 146 21.24 16.08 7.98
N HIS A 147 20.21 15.35 7.54
CA HIS A 147 20.20 14.69 6.25
C HIS A 147 19.05 15.21 5.37
N GLU A 148 19.08 14.88 4.09
CA GLU A 148 18.03 15.24 3.13
C GLU A 148 16.75 14.44 3.40
N VAL A 149 15.59 15.03 3.07
CA VAL A 149 14.31 14.30 3.08
C VAL A 149 14.31 13.28 1.96
N ASN A 150 13.96 12.06 2.28
CA ASN A 150 13.95 10.98 1.30
C ASN A 150 12.57 10.83 0.65
N GLU A 151 12.56 10.76 -0.69
CA GLU A 151 11.34 10.61 -1.49
C GLU A 151 10.60 9.27 -1.28
N GLY A 152 11.18 8.33 -0.57
CA GLY A 152 10.50 7.10 -0.14
C GLY A 152 9.21 7.37 0.64
N PHE A 153 9.08 8.55 1.25
CA PHE A 153 7.86 8.95 1.93
C PHE A 153 6.67 9.16 0.98
N PHE A 154 6.88 9.61 -0.27
CA PHE A 154 5.79 9.69 -1.25
C PHE A 154 5.13 8.32 -1.49
N VAL A 155 5.94 7.28 -1.57
CA VAL A 155 5.43 5.89 -1.71
C VAL A 155 4.73 5.46 -0.43
N THR A 156 5.36 5.67 0.73
CA THR A 156 4.75 5.30 2.03
C THR A 156 3.40 5.97 2.22
N SER A 157 3.27 7.27 1.90
CA SER A 157 2.04 8.03 2.09
C SER A 157 0.89 7.54 1.20
N VAL A 158 1.15 7.31 -0.08
CA VAL A 158 0.10 6.82 -1.00
C VAL A 158 -0.29 5.38 -0.69
N LEU A 159 0.67 4.50 -0.41
CA LEU A 159 0.37 3.12 -0.06
C LEU A 159 -0.42 3.03 1.24
N PHE A 160 -0.07 3.83 2.27
CA PHE A 160 -0.81 3.86 3.52
C PHE A 160 -2.25 4.33 3.31
N ALA A 161 -2.48 5.43 2.57
CA ALA A 161 -3.82 5.93 2.32
C ALA A 161 -4.68 4.95 1.51
N LEU A 162 -4.11 4.24 0.54
CA LEU A 162 -4.82 3.30 -0.32
C LEU A 162 -5.27 2.00 0.38
N ILE A 163 -4.61 1.62 1.46
CA ILE A 163 -4.97 0.41 2.23
C ILE A 163 -5.91 0.67 3.39
N LEU A 164 -6.32 1.93 3.59
CA LEU A 164 -7.28 2.29 4.63
C LEU A 164 -8.73 2.23 4.11
N PRO A 165 -9.69 1.95 4.99
CA PRO A 165 -11.10 2.05 4.65
C PRO A 165 -11.52 3.52 4.46
N PRO A 166 -12.51 3.80 3.59
CA PRO A 166 -12.93 5.17 3.28
C PRO A 166 -13.57 5.90 4.47
N SER A 167 -14.19 5.20 5.40
CA SER A 167 -14.89 5.76 6.56
C SER A 167 -14.00 6.02 7.78
N ILE A 168 -12.68 5.76 7.68
CA ILE A 168 -11.77 5.90 8.83
C ILE A 168 -11.72 7.36 9.33
N PRO A 169 -11.80 7.61 10.64
CA PRO A 169 -11.64 8.94 11.21
C PRO A 169 -10.24 9.51 10.94
N LEU A 170 -10.17 10.78 10.50
CA LEU A 170 -8.89 11.42 10.10
C LEU A 170 -7.85 11.49 11.23
N TRP A 171 -8.28 11.58 12.50
CA TRP A 171 -7.34 11.55 13.62
C TRP A 171 -6.67 10.17 13.80
N GLN A 172 -7.38 9.08 13.48
CA GLN A 172 -6.77 7.74 13.46
C GLN A 172 -5.77 7.60 12.31
N VAL A 173 -6.07 8.17 11.14
CA VAL A 173 -5.10 8.27 10.03
C VAL A 173 -3.82 8.97 10.49
N ALA A 174 -3.96 10.10 11.19
CA ALA A 174 -2.81 10.84 11.72
C ALA A 174 -1.98 10.02 12.73
N LEU A 175 -2.63 9.28 13.62
CA LEU A 175 -1.94 8.38 14.56
C LEU A 175 -1.25 7.22 13.85
N GLY A 176 -1.95 6.58 12.91
CA GLY A 176 -1.43 5.43 12.16
C GLY A 176 -0.18 5.77 11.35
N ILE A 177 -0.22 6.88 10.60
CA ILE A 177 0.96 7.30 9.83
C ILE A 177 2.10 7.75 10.75
N SER A 178 1.80 8.41 11.88
CA SER A 178 2.81 8.77 12.87
C SER A 178 3.50 7.54 13.43
N PHE A 179 2.75 6.50 13.79
CA PHE A 179 3.33 5.24 14.26
C PHE A 179 4.17 4.57 13.16
N GLY A 180 3.65 4.49 11.93
CA GLY A 180 4.35 3.89 10.79
C GLY A 180 5.67 4.60 10.48
N VAL A 181 5.68 5.92 10.43
CA VAL A 181 6.89 6.71 10.13
C VAL A 181 7.85 6.70 11.30
N VAL A 182 7.40 7.04 12.51
CA VAL A 182 8.30 7.18 13.67
C VAL A 182 8.83 5.83 14.11
N ILE A 183 7.93 4.88 14.45
CA ILE A 183 8.31 3.59 15.00
C ILE A 183 8.74 2.62 13.91
N GLY A 184 8.05 2.59 12.76
CA GLY A 184 8.35 1.65 11.67
C GLY A 184 9.61 2.03 10.86
N LYS A 185 10.04 3.30 10.88
CA LYS A 185 11.15 3.77 10.04
C LYS A 185 12.19 4.61 10.79
N GLU A 186 11.78 5.74 11.39
CA GLU A 186 12.73 6.72 11.91
C GLU A 186 13.52 6.24 13.12
N VAL A 187 12.91 5.48 14.03
CA VAL A 187 13.63 4.89 15.19
C VAL A 187 14.81 4.04 14.75
N PHE A 188 14.73 3.38 13.60
CA PHE A 188 15.81 2.54 13.05
C PHE A 188 16.85 3.32 12.23
N GLY A 189 16.64 4.61 12.00
CA GLY A 189 17.61 5.48 11.30
C GLY A 189 17.11 6.05 9.98
N GLY A 190 15.84 5.91 9.63
CA GLY A 190 15.21 6.46 8.44
C GLY A 190 15.20 5.51 7.25
N THR A 191 14.91 6.05 6.07
CA THR A 191 14.78 5.28 4.82
C THR A 191 16.06 4.48 4.51
N GLY A 192 15.88 3.21 4.19
CA GLY A 192 17.00 2.29 3.88
C GLY A 192 17.53 1.54 5.09
N LYS A 193 17.12 1.88 6.32
CA LYS A 193 17.53 1.22 7.57
C LYS A 193 16.35 0.55 8.30
N ASN A 194 15.14 0.79 7.84
CA ASN A 194 13.94 0.13 8.35
C ASN A 194 13.88 -1.32 7.84
N PHE A 195 13.57 -2.23 8.73
CA PHE A 195 13.38 -3.66 8.39
C PHE A 195 11.91 -4.03 8.18
N LEU A 196 10.97 -3.16 8.55
CA LEU A 196 9.53 -3.30 8.29
C LEU A 196 9.07 -2.27 7.26
N ASN A 197 8.03 -2.61 6.51
CA ASN A 197 7.35 -1.64 5.66
C ASN A 197 6.58 -0.64 6.52
N PRO A 198 6.85 0.69 6.44
CA PRO A 198 6.25 1.68 7.33
C PRO A 198 4.73 1.82 7.15
N ALA A 199 4.22 1.72 5.92
CA ALA A 199 2.78 1.80 5.64
C ALA A 199 2.03 0.63 6.30
N LEU A 200 2.56 -0.59 6.19
CA LEU A 200 1.98 -1.76 6.84
C LEU A 200 2.10 -1.71 8.36
N THR A 201 3.21 -1.17 8.89
CA THR A 201 3.40 -0.98 10.33
C THR A 201 2.35 -0.02 10.90
N GLY A 202 2.07 1.09 10.20
CA GLY A 202 1.01 2.02 10.58
C GLY A 202 -0.39 1.39 10.52
N ARG A 203 -0.68 0.63 9.45
CA ARG A 203 -1.96 -0.11 9.33
C ARG A 203 -2.11 -1.18 10.42
N ALA A 204 -1.04 -1.92 10.73
CA ALA A 204 -1.07 -2.91 11.80
C ALA A 204 -1.37 -2.27 13.16
N PHE A 205 -0.76 -1.13 13.47
CA PHE A 205 -1.09 -0.37 14.67
C PHE A 205 -2.58 -0.02 14.73
N LEU A 206 -3.14 0.55 13.65
CA LEU A 206 -4.56 0.89 13.60
C LEU A 206 -5.45 -0.34 13.74
N PHE A 207 -5.11 -1.43 13.10
CA PHE A 207 -5.86 -2.68 13.14
C PHE A 207 -5.97 -3.24 14.57
N PHE A 208 -4.87 -3.22 15.34
CA PHE A 208 -4.87 -3.73 16.70
C PHE A 208 -5.42 -2.73 17.73
N ALA A 209 -5.22 -1.42 17.50
CA ALA A 209 -5.70 -0.37 18.42
C ALA A 209 -7.18 0.01 18.19
N TYR A 210 -7.63 -0.04 16.94
CA TYR A 210 -8.97 0.43 16.53
C TYR A 210 -9.63 -0.56 15.55
N PRO A 211 -9.82 -1.83 15.93
CA PRO A 211 -10.30 -2.87 15.00
C PRO A 211 -11.68 -2.55 14.41
N ALA A 212 -12.57 -1.92 15.15
CA ALA A 212 -13.93 -1.59 14.71
C ALA A 212 -13.98 -0.58 13.55
N GLN A 213 -12.94 0.26 13.37
CA GLN A 213 -12.83 1.22 12.28
C GLN A 213 -11.94 0.72 11.15
N MET A 214 -11.29 -0.44 11.31
CA MET A 214 -10.35 -0.99 10.33
C MET A 214 -10.88 -2.23 9.62
N SER A 215 -11.78 -2.97 10.24
CA SER A 215 -12.34 -4.20 9.68
C SER A 215 -13.80 -4.37 10.11
N GLY A 216 -14.51 -5.23 9.39
CA GLY A 216 -15.95 -5.43 9.54
C GLY A 216 -16.69 -4.91 8.31
N ASP A 217 -17.99 -5.20 8.24
CA ASP A 217 -18.76 -4.91 7.03
C ASP A 217 -19.16 -3.42 6.93
N ALA A 218 -19.15 -2.70 8.04
CA ALA A 218 -19.61 -1.30 8.13
C ALA A 218 -18.54 -0.25 7.74
N VAL A 219 -17.31 -0.63 7.40
CA VAL A 219 -16.21 0.33 7.18
C VAL A 219 -15.84 0.57 5.71
N TRP A 220 -16.36 -0.23 4.80
CA TRP A 220 -15.90 -0.24 3.40
C TRP A 220 -16.66 0.67 2.46
N THR A 221 -17.91 0.99 2.76
CA THR A 221 -18.68 2.01 2.02
C THR A 221 -18.87 3.24 2.88
N ALA A 222 -18.85 4.39 2.23
CA ALA A 222 -19.09 5.67 2.88
C ALA A 222 -20.59 5.93 3.10
N VAL A 223 -21.33 4.94 3.56
CA VAL A 223 -22.77 5.04 3.84
C VAL A 223 -23.04 4.44 5.21
N ASP A 224 -23.60 5.24 6.11
CA ASP A 224 -23.83 4.88 7.49
C ASP A 224 -24.72 3.62 7.61
N GLY A 225 -24.17 2.58 8.24
CA GLY A 225 -24.87 1.33 8.56
C GLY A 225 -25.19 0.41 7.37
N PHE A 226 -24.77 0.74 6.14
CA PHE A 226 -25.12 0.00 4.91
C PHE A 226 -23.92 -0.48 4.08
N ALA A 227 -22.78 -0.62 4.69
CA ALA A 227 -21.65 -1.25 3.98
C ALA A 227 -21.94 -2.73 3.73
N GLY A 228 -21.64 -3.18 2.52
CA GLY A 228 -21.72 -4.59 2.17
C GLY A 228 -20.55 -5.39 2.71
N ALA A 229 -20.77 -6.69 2.91
CA ALA A 229 -19.73 -7.62 3.28
C ALA A 229 -18.65 -7.75 2.19
N THR A 230 -17.39 -7.83 2.59
CA THR A 230 -16.29 -8.05 1.63
C THR A 230 -16.29 -9.48 1.11
N THR A 231 -15.67 -9.70 -0.07
CA THR A 231 -15.49 -11.05 -0.65
C THR A 231 -14.84 -12.03 0.34
N LEU A 232 -13.92 -11.55 1.18
CA LEU A 232 -13.26 -12.39 2.19
C LEU A 232 -14.17 -12.69 3.37
N SER A 233 -14.97 -11.74 3.87
CA SER A 233 -15.91 -11.99 4.97
C SER A 233 -17.01 -12.94 4.54
N LEU A 234 -17.55 -12.79 3.34
CA LEU A 234 -18.51 -13.72 2.75
C LEU A 234 -17.92 -15.13 2.55
N GLY A 235 -16.70 -15.18 2.03
CA GLY A 235 -15.98 -16.46 1.83
C GLY A 235 -15.71 -17.17 3.16
N PHE A 236 -15.37 -16.42 4.21
CA PHE A 236 -15.20 -16.96 5.54
C PHE A 236 -16.52 -17.50 6.14
N ALA A 237 -17.63 -16.77 5.97
CA ALA A 237 -18.94 -17.15 6.51
C ALA A 237 -19.56 -18.40 5.86
N GLY A 238 -19.30 -18.66 4.57
CA GLY A 238 -19.95 -19.78 3.88
C GLY A 238 -19.25 -20.25 2.59
N GLY A 239 -17.97 -19.93 2.41
CA GLY A 239 -17.21 -20.34 1.23
C GLY A 239 -17.56 -19.55 -0.04
N ILE A 240 -17.13 -20.08 -1.18
CA ILE A 240 -17.37 -19.48 -2.49
C ILE A 240 -18.85 -19.40 -2.83
N ASP A 241 -19.61 -20.39 -2.44
CA ASP A 241 -21.04 -20.44 -2.73
C ASP A 241 -21.77 -19.25 -2.10
N ASN A 242 -21.39 -18.85 -0.89
CA ASN A 242 -21.93 -17.67 -0.24
C ASN A 242 -21.52 -16.36 -0.96
N VAL A 243 -20.31 -16.28 -1.49
CA VAL A 243 -19.86 -15.13 -2.29
C VAL A 243 -20.70 -14.98 -3.55
N VAL A 244 -20.92 -16.08 -4.27
CA VAL A 244 -21.70 -16.12 -5.51
C VAL A 244 -23.20 -15.87 -5.25
N GLN A 245 -23.77 -16.40 -4.16
CA GLN A 245 -25.15 -16.15 -3.76
C GLN A 245 -25.41 -14.67 -3.43
N ASN A 246 -24.40 -13.96 -2.93
CA ASN A 246 -24.47 -12.50 -2.71
C ASN A 246 -24.21 -11.68 -4.01
N GLY A 247 -24.20 -12.32 -5.18
CA GLY A 247 -24.10 -11.66 -6.48
C GLY A 247 -22.70 -11.24 -6.90
N ILE A 248 -21.66 -11.64 -6.16
CA ILE A 248 -20.26 -11.31 -6.51
C ILE A 248 -19.69 -12.41 -7.39
N THR A 249 -19.43 -12.09 -8.67
CA THR A 249 -18.71 -12.98 -9.58
C THR A 249 -17.19 -12.80 -9.44
N TRP A 250 -16.43 -13.79 -9.93
CA TRP A 250 -14.96 -13.66 -9.98
C TRP A 250 -14.52 -12.46 -10.85
N MET A 251 -15.27 -12.16 -11.91
CA MET A 251 -14.98 -11.02 -12.78
C MET A 251 -15.20 -9.69 -12.05
N ASP A 252 -16.24 -9.57 -11.23
CA ASP A 252 -16.49 -8.39 -10.42
C ASP A 252 -15.35 -8.16 -9.42
N ALA A 253 -14.85 -9.23 -8.78
CA ALA A 253 -13.69 -9.17 -7.90
C ALA A 253 -12.38 -8.85 -8.65
N PHE A 254 -12.22 -9.32 -9.90
CA PHE A 254 -11.04 -9.03 -10.71
C PHE A 254 -11.03 -7.60 -11.24
N VAL A 255 -12.15 -7.12 -11.76
CA VAL A 255 -12.32 -5.73 -12.23
C VAL A 255 -12.34 -4.77 -11.06
N GLY A 256 -12.97 -5.16 -9.92
CA GLY A 256 -12.94 -4.42 -8.67
C GLY A 256 -14.23 -3.71 -8.32
N THR A 257 -15.38 -4.09 -8.89
CA THR A 257 -16.71 -3.57 -8.53
C THR A 257 -17.24 -4.21 -7.25
N ILE A 258 -16.39 -4.28 -6.22
CA ILE A 258 -16.64 -4.91 -4.92
C ILE A 258 -16.27 -3.95 -3.78
N HIS A 259 -16.77 -4.24 -2.59
CA HIS A 259 -16.39 -3.52 -1.38
C HIS A 259 -14.96 -3.88 -0.94
N GLY A 260 -14.21 -2.88 -0.48
CA GLY A 260 -12.84 -3.06 0.00
C GLY A 260 -12.12 -1.73 0.27
N SER A 261 -10.87 -1.82 0.70
CA SER A 261 -9.99 -0.64 0.83
C SER A 261 -9.84 0.07 -0.51
N ILE A 262 -9.64 1.38 -0.48
CA ILE A 262 -9.70 2.23 -1.67
C ILE A 262 -8.80 1.73 -2.81
N GLY A 263 -7.56 1.32 -2.53
CA GLY A 263 -6.61 0.87 -3.55
C GLY A 263 -6.57 -0.65 -3.80
N GLU A 264 -7.30 -1.44 -3.02
CA GLU A 264 -7.18 -2.91 -3.03
C GLU A 264 -8.27 -3.60 -3.85
N THR A 265 -9.31 -2.88 -4.29
CA THR A 265 -10.48 -3.48 -4.93
C THR A 265 -10.20 -4.04 -6.33
N SER A 266 -9.53 -3.29 -7.21
CA SER A 266 -9.31 -3.70 -8.60
C SER A 266 -7.98 -4.41 -8.81
N THR A 267 -8.03 -5.74 -8.89
CA THR A 267 -6.87 -6.56 -9.27
C THR A 267 -6.34 -6.18 -10.66
N LEU A 268 -7.22 -5.86 -11.61
CA LEU A 268 -6.83 -5.42 -12.96
C LEU A 268 -6.02 -4.13 -12.93
N ALA A 269 -6.50 -3.11 -12.22
CA ALA A 269 -5.81 -1.81 -12.11
C ALA A 269 -4.44 -1.95 -11.41
N ILE A 270 -4.36 -2.80 -10.37
CA ILE A 270 -3.11 -3.15 -9.69
C ILE A 270 -2.13 -3.82 -10.66
N PHE A 271 -2.58 -4.76 -11.47
CA PHE A 271 -1.72 -5.45 -12.45
C PHE A 271 -1.24 -4.54 -13.57
N ILE A 272 -2.01 -3.52 -13.98
CA ILE A 272 -1.54 -2.50 -14.93
C ILE A 272 -0.33 -1.77 -14.36
N GLY A 273 -0.43 -1.24 -13.12
CA GLY A 273 0.71 -0.61 -12.44
C GLY A 273 1.87 -1.58 -12.20
N GLY A 274 1.54 -2.81 -11.79
CA GLY A 274 2.50 -3.89 -11.56
C GLY A 274 3.29 -4.29 -12.81
N ALA A 275 2.63 -4.34 -13.96
CA ALA A 275 3.29 -4.63 -15.25
C ALA A 275 4.38 -3.58 -15.56
N VAL A 276 4.09 -2.30 -15.34
CA VAL A 276 5.10 -1.24 -15.52
C VAL A 276 6.27 -1.43 -14.56
N LEU A 277 6.02 -1.73 -13.28
CA LEU A 277 7.08 -1.97 -12.29
C LEU A 277 7.95 -3.20 -12.62
N LEU A 278 7.35 -4.25 -13.15
CA LEU A 278 8.07 -5.46 -13.55
C LEU A 278 8.89 -5.23 -14.84
N LEU A 279 8.32 -4.54 -15.83
CA LEU A 279 9.01 -4.21 -17.10
C LEU A 279 10.20 -3.26 -16.87
N THR A 280 10.03 -2.28 -15.96
CA THR A 280 11.11 -1.36 -15.57
C THR A 280 12.13 -2.00 -14.61
N LYS A 281 11.90 -3.24 -14.16
CA LYS A 281 12.72 -3.99 -13.21
C LYS A 281 12.85 -3.32 -11.83
N ILE A 282 11.95 -2.42 -11.49
CA ILE A 282 11.86 -1.81 -10.16
C ILE A 282 11.32 -2.84 -9.16
N ALA A 283 10.20 -3.49 -9.50
CA ALA A 283 9.71 -4.62 -8.73
C ALA A 283 10.41 -5.92 -9.12
N SER A 284 10.70 -6.75 -8.12
CA SER A 284 11.35 -8.05 -8.34
C SER A 284 10.33 -9.11 -8.78
N TRP A 285 10.40 -9.55 -10.04
CA TRP A 285 9.57 -10.64 -10.53
C TRP A 285 9.72 -11.93 -9.71
N ARG A 286 10.90 -12.16 -9.08
CA ARG A 286 11.14 -13.33 -8.24
C ARG A 286 10.28 -13.33 -6.99
N ILE A 287 10.10 -12.16 -6.37
CA ILE A 287 9.21 -12.00 -5.21
C ILE A 287 7.77 -12.24 -5.64
N VAL A 288 7.31 -11.56 -6.70
CA VAL A 288 5.93 -11.71 -7.21
C VAL A 288 5.61 -13.17 -7.56
N SER A 289 6.49 -13.81 -8.33
CA SER A 289 6.32 -15.23 -8.66
C SER A 289 6.40 -16.15 -7.44
N GLY A 290 7.28 -15.83 -6.49
CA GLY A 290 7.38 -16.57 -5.22
C GLY A 290 6.08 -16.50 -4.42
N VAL A 291 5.49 -15.30 -4.26
CA VAL A 291 4.21 -15.09 -3.56
C VAL A 291 3.09 -15.90 -4.24
N MET A 292 3.01 -15.82 -5.57
CA MET A 292 2.03 -16.61 -6.33
C MET A 292 2.20 -18.11 -6.11
N LEU A 293 3.43 -18.63 -6.22
CA LEU A 293 3.70 -20.07 -6.05
C LEU A 293 3.38 -20.54 -4.63
N GLY A 294 3.74 -19.76 -3.61
CA GLY A 294 3.42 -20.08 -2.20
C GLY A 294 1.92 -20.12 -1.96
N MET A 295 1.19 -19.14 -2.47
CA MET A 295 -0.27 -19.05 -2.37
C MET A 295 -0.95 -20.21 -3.11
N ILE A 296 -0.58 -20.46 -4.38
CA ILE A 296 -1.16 -21.57 -5.17
C ILE A 296 -0.89 -22.91 -4.50
N GLY A 297 0.35 -23.14 -4.06
CA GLY A 297 0.76 -24.42 -3.46
C GLY A 297 -0.02 -24.74 -2.18
N LEU A 298 -0.16 -23.77 -1.26
CA LEU A 298 -0.88 -24.01 -0.01
C LEU A 298 -2.40 -24.03 -0.21
N SER A 299 -2.96 -23.17 -1.07
CA SER A 299 -4.38 -23.23 -1.42
C SER A 299 -4.75 -24.60 -2.01
N TYR A 300 -3.95 -25.10 -2.94
CA TYR A 300 -4.16 -26.43 -3.51
C TYR A 300 -4.08 -27.55 -2.47
N LEU A 301 -3.11 -27.47 -1.55
CA LEU A 301 -2.98 -28.42 -0.44
C LEU A 301 -4.22 -28.42 0.46
N PHE A 302 -4.74 -27.24 0.82
CA PHE A 302 -5.96 -27.14 1.62
C PHE A 302 -7.20 -27.67 0.88
N ASN A 303 -7.31 -27.41 -0.43
CA ASN A 303 -8.39 -27.99 -1.24
C ASN A 303 -8.32 -29.52 -1.29
N LEU A 304 -7.13 -30.13 -1.27
CA LEU A 304 -6.97 -31.60 -1.21
C LEU A 304 -7.34 -32.18 0.16
N ILE A 305 -7.00 -31.47 1.24
CA ILE A 305 -7.30 -31.90 2.61
C ILE A 305 -8.80 -31.80 2.88
N GLY A 306 -9.42 -30.71 2.43
CA GLY A 306 -10.82 -30.39 2.71
C GLY A 306 -11.11 -30.14 4.18
N SER A 307 -12.30 -29.62 4.50
CA SER A 307 -12.80 -29.47 5.86
C SER A 307 -14.31 -29.36 5.86
N ASP A 308 -14.96 -30.11 6.74
CA ASP A 308 -16.43 -30.06 6.92
C ASP A 308 -16.88 -28.83 7.76
N THR A 309 -15.95 -28.22 8.50
CA THR A 309 -16.24 -27.12 9.45
C THR A 309 -15.75 -25.77 8.99
N ASN A 310 -14.85 -25.71 8.01
CA ASN A 310 -14.26 -24.46 7.52
C ASN A 310 -14.31 -24.38 6.00
N ALA A 311 -15.27 -23.63 5.50
CA ALA A 311 -15.52 -23.46 4.06
C ALA A 311 -14.33 -22.81 3.29
N MET A 312 -13.43 -22.10 3.99
CA MET A 312 -12.22 -21.49 3.39
C MET A 312 -11.24 -22.53 2.86
N PHE A 313 -11.26 -23.78 3.35
CA PHE A 313 -10.44 -24.86 2.79
C PHE A 313 -10.79 -25.20 1.33
N ALA A 314 -12.04 -24.96 0.93
CA ALA A 314 -12.49 -25.17 -0.45
C ALA A 314 -12.20 -23.98 -1.38
N MET A 315 -11.70 -22.85 -0.85
CA MET A 315 -11.44 -21.66 -1.67
C MET A 315 -10.30 -21.92 -2.68
N PRO A 316 -10.55 -21.83 -4.01
CA PRO A 316 -9.51 -22.02 -5.02
C PRO A 316 -8.52 -20.85 -5.04
N TRP A 317 -7.28 -21.11 -5.48
CA TRP A 317 -6.21 -20.13 -5.53
C TRP A 317 -6.55 -18.84 -6.31
N TYR A 318 -7.34 -18.94 -7.39
CA TYR A 318 -7.71 -17.78 -8.19
C TYR A 318 -8.65 -16.81 -7.45
N TRP A 319 -9.43 -17.28 -6.49
CA TRP A 319 -10.18 -16.42 -5.59
C TRP A 319 -9.30 -15.75 -4.54
N HIS A 320 -8.31 -16.46 -4.00
CA HIS A 320 -7.32 -15.84 -3.10
C HIS A 320 -6.56 -14.69 -3.74
N MET A 321 -6.36 -14.76 -5.08
CA MET A 321 -5.66 -13.72 -5.85
C MET A 321 -6.46 -12.42 -5.94
N VAL A 322 -7.77 -12.50 -6.14
CA VAL A 322 -8.65 -11.34 -6.38
C VAL A 322 -9.34 -10.83 -5.11
N ALA A 323 -9.34 -11.61 -4.04
CA ALA A 323 -10.01 -11.26 -2.80
C ALA A 323 -9.07 -10.47 -1.86
N GLY A 324 -9.57 -9.36 -1.31
CA GLY A 324 -8.84 -8.49 -0.38
C GLY A 324 -7.56 -7.92 -0.96
N GLY A 325 -6.66 -7.49 -0.07
CA GLY A 325 -5.42 -6.82 -0.44
C GLY A 325 -4.28 -7.70 -0.99
N PHE A 326 -4.55 -8.95 -1.44
CA PHE A 326 -3.49 -9.85 -1.90
C PHE A 326 -2.71 -9.28 -3.10
N ALA A 327 -3.40 -8.89 -4.16
CA ALA A 327 -2.76 -8.38 -5.38
C ALA A 327 -1.99 -7.08 -5.09
N PHE A 328 -2.57 -6.16 -4.33
CA PHE A 328 -1.94 -4.90 -3.95
C PHE A 328 -0.68 -5.13 -3.10
N GLY A 329 -0.78 -5.96 -2.07
CA GLY A 329 0.34 -6.31 -1.21
C GLY A 329 1.46 -7.04 -1.96
N MET A 330 1.12 -7.96 -2.88
CA MET A 330 2.08 -8.69 -3.70
C MET A 330 2.89 -7.76 -4.62
N ILE A 331 2.23 -6.79 -5.27
CA ILE A 331 2.86 -5.92 -6.28
C ILE A 331 3.58 -4.74 -5.64
N PHE A 332 2.93 -4.00 -4.73
CA PHE A 332 3.44 -2.72 -4.25
C PHE A 332 4.15 -2.79 -2.89
N MET A 333 3.86 -3.79 -2.07
CA MET A 333 4.37 -3.85 -0.69
C MET A 333 5.40 -4.95 -0.46
N ALA A 334 5.18 -6.16 -0.98
CA ALA A 334 6.13 -7.25 -0.86
C ALA A 334 7.41 -7.01 -1.68
N THR A 335 7.33 -6.17 -2.72
CA THR A 335 8.48 -5.81 -3.57
C THR A 335 9.24 -4.59 -3.07
N ASP A 336 8.93 -4.07 -1.89
CA ASP A 336 9.68 -2.97 -1.27
C ASP A 336 11.19 -3.29 -1.24
N PRO A 337 12.03 -2.48 -1.89
CA PRO A 337 13.45 -2.78 -2.01
C PRO A 337 14.21 -2.69 -0.68
N VAL A 338 13.62 -2.06 0.35
CA VAL A 338 14.28 -1.86 1.65
C VAL A 338 14.00 -3.01 2.61
N SER A 339 12.74 -3.41 2.76
CA SER A 339 12.32 -4.40 3.75
C SER A 339 12.30 -5.84 3.21
N ALA A 340 12.40 -6.04 1.89
CA ALA A 340 12.46 -7.37 1.28
C ALA A 340 13.87 -7.97 1.31
N SER A 341 13.97 -9.29 1.07
CA SER A 341 15.24 -9.98 0.88
C SER A 341 16.03 -9.42 -0.31
N MET A 342 17.35 -9.25 -0.14
CA MET A 342 18.24 -8.66 -1.15
C MET A 342 18.80 -9.69 -2.13
N THR A 343 19.04 -10.92 -1.68
CA THR A 343 19.65 -11.97 -2.52
C THR A 343 18.65 -12.59 -3.49
N ASN A 344 19.10 -13.02 -4.67
CA ASN A 344 18.20 -13.62 -5.65
C ASN A 344 17.50 -14.90 -5.18
N THR A 345 18.21 -15.76 -4.44
CA THR A 345 17.62 -16.95 -3.81
C THR A 345 16.71 -16.56 -2.66
N GLY A 346 17.14 -15.58 -1.85
CA GLY A 346 16.35 -15.06 -0.75
C GLY A 346 15.03 -14.47 -1.20
N LYS A 347 14.98 -13.77 -2.34
CA LYS A 347 13.74 -13.24 -2.93
C LYS A 347 12.70 -14.32 -3.25
N TRP A 348 13.13 -15.49 -3.70
CA TRP A 348 12.23 -16.62 -3.90
C TRP A 348 11.69 -17.16 -2.59
N VAL A 349 12.58 -17.41 -1.61
CA VAL A 349 12.19 -17.92 -0.28
C VAL A 349 11.26 -16.93 0.43
N PHE A 350 11.60 -15.64 0.40
CA PHE A 350 10.81 -14.56 0.95
C PHE A 350 9.42 -14.48 0.33
N GLY A 351 9.32 -14.53 -1.01
CA GLY A 351 8.05 -14.51 -1.71
C GLY A 351 7.19 -15.73 -1.39
N ILE A 352 7.76 -16.94 -1.43
CA ILE A 352 7.05 -18.18 -1.09
C ILE A 352 6.54 -18.13 0.35
N LEU A 353 7.36 -17.64 1.29
CA LEU A 353 6.96 -17.46 2.69
C LEU A 353 5.72 -16.56 2.82
N ILE A 354 5.69 -15.40 2.13
CA ILE A 354 4.52 -14.51 2.12
C ILE A 354 3.29 -15.25 1.58
N GLY A 355 3.40 -15.89 0.41
CA GLY A 355 2.28 -16.58 -0.21
C GLY A 355 1.69 -17.69 0.67
N VAL A 356 2.55 -18.48 1.30
CA VAL A 356 2.15 -19.50 2.27
C VAL A 356 1.46 -18.87 3.49
N MET A 357 2.07 -17.84 4.07
CA MET A 357 1.52 -17.19 5.27
C MET A 357 0.18 -16.52 5.02
N VAL A 358 -0.04 -15.92 3.85
CA VAL A 358 -1.33 -15.30 3.52
C VAL A 358 -2.45 -16.34 3.55
N VAL A 359 -2.27 -17.48 2.87
CA VAL A 359 -3.31 -18.53 2.82
C VAL A 359 -3.49 -19.16 4.20
N LEU A 360 -2.39 -19.41 4.91
CA LEU A 360 -2.45 -19.94 6.28
C LEU A 360 -3.29 -19.04 7.20
N ILE A 361 -3.02 -17.72 7.19
CA ILE A 361 -3.76 -16.76 8.03
C ILE A 361 -5.23 -16.71 7.61
N ARG A 362 -5.52 -16.61 6.30
CA ARG A 362 -6.89 -16.52 5.77
C ARG A 362 -7.73 -17.75 6.10
N VAL A 363 -7.15 -18.94 6.02
CA VAL A 363 -7.89 -20.19 6.17
C VAL A 363 -7.96 -20.62 7.64
N VAL A 364 -6.86 -20.47 8.41
CA VAL A 364 -6.78 -21.02 9.77
C VAL A 364 -7.21 -20.00 10.83
N ASN A 365 -7.05 -18.70 10.57
CA ASN A 365 -7.38 -17.67 11.55
C ASN A 365 -8.71 -16.96 11.22
N PRO A 366 -9.82 -17.33 11.88
CA PRO A 366 -11.14 -16.74 11.62
C PRO A 366 -11.22 -15.25 11.99
N ALA A 367 -10.40 -14.78 12.92
CA ALA A 367 -10.44 -13.40 13.38
C ALA A 367 -9.80 -12.41 12.38
N PHE A 368 -9.06 -12.88 11.38
CA PHE A 368 -8.33 -12.01 10.46
C PHE A 368 -8.24 -12.59 9.05
N PRO A 369 -9.33 -12.55 8.26
CA PRO A 369 -9.36 -13.16 6.93
C PRO A 369 -8.48 -12.46 5.88
N GLU A 370 -8.04 -11.20 6.09
CA GLU A 370 -7.21 -10.46 5.12
C GLU A 370 -5.81 -11.05 4.95
N GLY A 371 -5.10 -11.31 6.01
CA GLY A 371 -3.82 -12.02 6.06
C GLY A 371 -2.60 -11.34 5.44
N MET A 372 -2.75 -10.55 4.37
CA MET A 372 -1.62 -10.07 3.56
C MET A 372 -0.68 -9.12 4.33
N MET A 373 -1.22 -8.20 5.10
CA MET A 373 -0.44 -7.27 5.94
C MET A 373 0.47 -8.02 6.91
N LEU A 374 -0.09 -8.94 7.68
CA LEU A 374 0.66 -9.71 8.68
C LEU A 374 1.68 -10.65 8.04
N ALA A 375 1.34 -11.24 6.88
CA ALA A 375 2.25 -12.11 6.15
C ALA A 375 3.49 -11.36 5.66
N ILE A 376 3.33 -10.14 5.11
CA ILE A 376 4.45 -9.31 4.67
C ILE A 376 5.29 -8.86 5.87
N LEU A 377 4.67 -8.36 6.95
CA LEU A 377 5.40 -7.93 8.14
C LEU A 377 6.19 -9.08 8.77
N PHE A 378 5.60 -10.28 8.84
CA PHE A 378 6.30 -11.46 9.30
C PHE A 378 7.48 -11.84 8.41
N ALA A 379 7.29 -11.82 7.09
CA ALA A 379 8.35 -12.10 6.14
C ALA A 379 9.47 -11.05 6.20
N ASN A 380 9.14 -9.77 6.42
CA ASN A 380 10.12 -8.70 6.61
C ASN A 380 11.04 -8.99 7.81
N LEU A 381 10.49 -9.49 8.94
CA LEU A 381 11.28 -9.94 10.08
C LEU A 381 12.23 -11.10 9.73
N CYS A 382 11.79 -11.98 8.83
CA CYS A 382 12.58 -13.14 8.39
C CYS A 382 13.59 -12.79 7.29
N ALA A 383 13.43 -11.68 6.55
CA ALA A 383 14.25 -11.34 5.40
C ALA A 383 15.78 -11.28 5.70
N PRO A 384 16.24 -10.61 6.78
CA PRO A 384 17.66 -10.60 7.12
C PRO A 384 18.20 -12.00 7.44
N LEU A 385 17.41 -12.84 8.08
CA LEU A 385 17.78 -14.22 8.41
C LEU A 385 17.92 -15.07 7.14
N ILE A 386 16.97 -14.95 6.20
CA ILE A 386 17.01 -15.63 4.91
C ILE A 386 18.28 -15.23 4.15
N ASP A 387 18.56 -13.94 4.05
CA ASP A 387 19.77 -13.45 3.36
C ASP A 387 21.05 -13.88 4.06
N HIS A 388 21.08 -13.94 5.39
CA HIS A 388 22.22 -14.44 6.14
C HIS A 388 22.59 -15.87 5.72
N PHE A 389 21.62 -16.79 5.68
CA PHE A 389 21.89 -18.17 5.26
C PHE A 389 22.35 -18.28 3.81
N VAL A 390 21.77 -17.51 2.91
CA VAL A 390 22.17 -17.49 1.49
C VAL A 390 23.60 -16.96 1.33
N VAL A 391 23.97 -15.90 2.05
CA VAL A 391 25.33 -15.34 2.03
C VAL A 391 26.33 -16.33 2.59
N GLN A 392 26.03 -16.95 3.74
CA GLN A 392 26.92 -17.97 4.35
C GLN A 392 27.16 -19.17 3.43
N ALA A 393 26.12 -19.66 2.75
CA ALA A 393 26.25 -20.72 1.76
C ALA A 393 27.15 -20.31 0.58
N ASN A 394 27.03 -19.04 0.12
CA ASN A 394 27.90 -18.52 -0.93
C ASN A 394 29.36 -18.36 -0.47
N VAL A 395 29.60 -17.91 0.75
CA VAL A 395 30.94 -17.78 1.33
C VAL A 395 31.61 -19.17 1.41
N LYS A 396 30.90 -20.18 2.00
CA LYS A 396 31.41 -21.55 2.07
C LYS A 396 31.77 -22.12 0.70
N ARG A 397 30.92 -21.90 -0.31
CA ARG A 397 31.16 -22.36 -1.68
C ARG A 397 32.38 -21.67 -2.32
N ARG A 398 32.64 -20.41 -2.03
CA ARG A 398 33.82 -19.68 -2.54
C ARG A 398 35.09 -20.15 -1.84
N LEU A 399 35.06 -20.34 -0.52
CA LEU A 399 36.21 -20.88 0.23
C LEU A 399 36.62 -22.26 -0.28
N ALA A 400 35.66 -23.15 -0.55
CA ALA A 400 35.92 -24.48 -1.08
C ALA A 400 36.55 -24.49 -2.52
N ARG A 401 36.51 -23.37 -3.25
CA ARG A 401 37.14 -23.23 -4.58
C ARG A 401 38.57 -22.71 -4.50
N ASN A 402 38.97 -22.13 -3.38
CA ASN A 402 40.31 -21.56 -3.19
C ASN A 402 41.23 -22.51 -2.41
N VAL A 403 40.81 -23.75 -2.20
CA VAL A 403 41.60 -24.88 -1.71
C VAL A 403 41.83 -25.84 -2.84
#